data_a5120477b5b940501b16fa71a9a868ac
#
_entry.id   a5120477b5b940501b16fa71a9a868ac
#
_cell.length_a   1.000
_cell.length_b   1.000
_cell.length_c   1.000
_cell.angle_alpha   90.00
_cell.angle_beta   90.00
_cell.angle_gamma   90.00
#
_symmetry.space_group_name_H-M   'P 1'
#
loop_
_entity.id
_entity.type
_entity.pdbx_description
1 polymer ?
#
loop_
_entity_poly.entity_id
_entity_poly.type
_entity_poly.pdbx_seq_one_letter_code
_entity_poly.pdbx_strand_id
1 'polypeptide(L)'
;EGEQLVADYLQEQLSLEDTEGGLAESLHQAAKESMQEWLPDALEELRLDVTGTFLEELDEQNQEVEFRELMTNSVWYVLLNRCGLDAQEYLDAEDFRHITDFNQLIVLGHLGSAVNEISRPVLMQIGRYVLNNLENDLKTVAKEKEVVYNEFNTLMRESNTDNTEDREEKKEETDYE
;
A
#
# COMPACT_ATOMS: atom_id res chain seq x y z
N GLU A 1 2.00 5.75 10.63
CA GLU A 1 3.31 5.19 10.20
C GLU A 1 3.13 4.33 8.95
N GLY A 2 2.21 3.35 8.94
CA GLY A 2 1.94 2.52 7.75
C GLY A 2 1.33 3.31 6.58
N GLU A 3 0.44 4.25 6.84
CA GLU A 3 -0.16 5.10 5.81
C GLU A 3 0.89 5.97 5.10
N GLN A 4 1.81 6.57 5.86
CA GLN A 4 2.88 7.37 5.31
C GLN A 4 3.82 6.53 4.44
N LEU A 5 4.16 5.32 4.87
CA LEU A 5 4.99 4.40 4.12
C LEU A 5 4.40 4.07 2.73
N VAL A 6 3.08 3.85 2.67
CA VAL A 6 2.38 3.57 1.40
C VAL A 6 2.29 4.82 0.54
N ALA A 7 2.04 5.99 1.14
CA ALA A 7 2.00 7.25 0.42
C ALA A 7 3.37 7.57 -0.23
N ASP A 8 4.45 7.47 0.54
CA ASP A 8 5.83 7.70 0.05
C ASP A 8 6.18 6.75 -1.10
N TYR A 9 5.79 5.47 -0.98
CA TYR A 9 5.97 4.48 -2.05
C TYR A 9 5.24 4.87 -3.34
N LEU A 10 3.97 5.26 -3.25
CA LEU A 10 3.19 5.65 -4.42
C LEU A 10 3.73 6.92 -5.06
N GLN A 11 4.15 7.90 -4.27
CA GLN A 11 4.79 9.11 -4.77
C GLN A 11 6.07 8.81 -5.55
N GLU A 12 6.93 7.92 -5.02
CA GLU A 12 8.16 7.52 -5.69
C GLU A 12 7.90 6.74 -7.00
N GLN A 13 6.98 5.77 -6.99
CA GLN A 13 6.71 4.91 -8.14
C GLN A 13 6.00 5.65 -9.28
N LEU A 14 5.09 6.55 -8.95
CA LEU A 14 4.29 7.30 -9.92
C LEU A 14 4.92 8.67 -10.27
N SER A 15 6.11 8.95 -9.73
CA SER A 15 6.77 10.26 -9.88
C SER A 15 5.82 11.44 -9.56
N LEU A 16 4.95 11.22 -8.56
CA LEU A 16 4.01 12.25 -8.15
C LEU A 16 4.75 13.40 -7.49
N GLU A 17 4.37 14.62 -7.85
CA GLU A 17 4.74 15.78 -7.04
C GLU A 17 4.12 15.63 -5.65
N ASP A 18 4.81 16.17 -4.64
CA ASP A 18 4.39 16.07 -3.23
C ASP A 18 2.90 16.42 -3.09
N THR A 19 2.06 15.40 -2.89
CA THR A 19 0.62 15.59 -2.81
C THR A 19 0.26 16.00 -1.39
N GLU A 20 -0.20 17.25 -1.21
CA GLU A 20 -0.68 17.76 0.09
C GLU A 20 -1.81 16.90 0.70
N GLY A 21 -2.45 16.04 -0.11
CA GLY A 21 -3.60 15.19 0.26
C GLY A 21 -3.27 13.85 0.94
N GLY A 22 -1.99 13.52 1.17
CA GLY A 22 -1.59 12.29 1.84
C GLY A 22 -1.95 11.01 1.08
N LEU A 23 -2.17 9.89 1.82
CA LEU A 23 -2.39 8.57 1.23
C LEU A 23 -3.63 8.53 0.31
N ALA A 24 -4.74 9.17 0.70
CA ALA A 24 -5.96 9.13 -0.10
C ALA A 24 -5.77 9.72 -1.50
N GLU A 25 -5.09 10.87 -1.59
CA GLU A 25 -4.80 11.51 -2.86
C GLU A 25 -3.79 10.71 -3.69
N SER A 26 -2.76 10.13 -3.06
CA SER A 26 -1.81 9.25 -3.74
C SER A 26 -2.51 8.01 -4.34
N LEU A 27 -3.47 7.43 -3.64
CA LEU A 27 -4.29 6.32 -4.14
C LEU A 27 -5.23 6.76 -5.28
N HIS A 28 -5.78 7.99 -5.22
CA HIS A 28 -6.59 8.56 -6.30
C HIS A 28 -5.76 8.74 -7.58
N GLN A 29 -4.57 9.27 -7.44
CA GLN A 29 -3.68 9.45 -8.58
C GLN A 29 -3.25 8.09 -9.17
N ALA A 30 -2.94 7.10 -8.31
CA ALA A 30 -2.66 5.73 -8.75
C ALA A 30 -3.84 5.12 -9.53
N ALA A 31 -5.08 5.36 -9.09
CA ALA A 31 -6.28 4.94 -9.81
C ALA A 31 -6.39 5.60 -11.19
N LYS A 32 -6.16 6.91 -11.28
CA LYS A 32 -6.19 7.67 -12.54
C LYS A 32 -5.15 7.18 -13.55
N GLU A 33 -3.92 7.00 -13.11
CA GLU A 33 -2.83 6.57 -14.00
C GLU A 33 -3.03 5.15 -14.49
N SER A 34 -3.35 4.22 -13.58
CA SER A 34 -3.66 2.84 -13.96
C SER A 34 -4.86 2.76 -14.91
N MET A 35 -5.88 3.61 -14.69
CA MET A 35 -7.04 3.69 -15.56
C MET A 35 -6.68 4.15 -16.98
N GLN A 36 -5.79 5.12 -17.13
CA GLN A 36 -5.38 5.60 -18.46
C GLN A 36 -4.74 4.50 -19.33
N GLU A 37 -3.98 3.61 -18.70
CA GLU A 37 -3.35 2.49 -19.38
C GLU A 37 -4.38 1.46 -19.88
N TRP A 38 -5.39 1.15 -19.06
CA TRP A 38 -6.39 0.11 -19.32
C TRP A 38 -7.62 0.59 -20.10
N LEU A 39 -7.86 1.89 -20.17
CA LEU A 39 -9.07 2.47 -20.75
C LEU A 39 -9.36 2.04 -22.19
N PRO A 40 -8.39 2.01 -23.12
CA PRO A 40 -8.68 1.63 -24.50
C PRO A 40 -9.25 0.23 -24.64
N ASP A 41 -8.63 -0.75 -23.98
CA ASP A 41 -9.04 -2.16 -24.07
C ASP A 41 -10.40 -2.38 -23.38
N ALA A 42 -10.60 -1.77 -22.20
CA ALA A 42 -11.85 -1.85 -21.46
C ALA A 42 -13.03 -1.20 -22.20
N LEU A 43 -12.79 -0.09 -22.92
CA LEU A 43 -13.80 0.54 -23.77
C LEU A 43 -14.14 -0.29 -25.00
N GLU A 44 -13.18 -0.96 -25.61
CA GLU A 44 -13.44 -1.86 -26.74
C GLU A 44 -14.35 -2.99 -26.33
N GLU A 45 -14.09 -3.64 -25.17
CA GLU A 45 -14.98 -4.69 -24.62
C GLU A 45 -16.36 -4.16 -24.27
N LEU A 46 -16.45 -3.01 -23.59
CA LEU A 46 -17.73 -2.39 -23.25
C LEU A 46 -18.60 -2.14 -24.48
N ARG A 47 -18.03 -1.56 -25.54
CA ARG A 47 -18.74 -1.19 -26.76
C ARG A 47 -19.36 -2.36 -27.53
N LEU A 48 -18.88 -3.57 -27.29
CA LEU A 48 -19.48 -4.77 -27.89
C LEU A 48 -20.88 -5.07 -27.32
N ASP A 49 -21.16 -4.64 -26.08
CA ASP A 49 -22.33 -5.05 -25.32
C ASP A 49 -23.21 -3.87 -24.87
N VAL A 50 -23.00 -2.65 -25.36
CA VAL A 50 -23.81 -1.47 -24.96
C VAL A 50 -25.24 -1.49 -25.49
N THR A 51 -25.53 -2.32 -26.51
CA THR A 51 -26.86 -2.37 -27.16
C THR A 51 -27.94 -2.74 -26.14
N GLY A 52 -28.98 -1.90 -26.05
CA GLY A 52 -30.10 -2.06 -25.12
C GLY A 52 -29.83 -1.54 -23.73
N THR A 53 -28.65 -0.91 -23.47
CA THR A 53 -28.39 -0.14 -22.25
C THR A 53 -28.70 1.34 -22.48
N PHE A 54 -28.71 2.14 -21.39
CA PHE A 54 -28.79 3.60 -21.52
C PHE A 54 -27.56 4.21 -22.17
N LEU A 55 -26.42 3.53 -22.11
CA LEU A 55 -25.18 3.94 -22.81
C LEU A 55 -25.32 3.98 -24.33
N GLU A 56 -26.24 3.20 -24.92
CA GLU A 56 -26.49 3.20 -26.38
C GLU A 56 -26.99 4.58 -26.88
N GLU A 57 -27.64 5.35 -26.02
CA GLU A 57 -28.14 6.70 -26.36
C GLU A 57 -27.05 7.77 -26.36
N LEU A 58 -25.88 7.45 -25.81
CA LEU A 58 -24.72 8.34 -25.74
C LEU A 58 -23.83 8.17 -26.99
N ASP A 59 -23.19 9.27 -27.39
CA ASP A 59 -22.12 9.19 -28.36
C ASP A 59 -20.85 8.57 -27.72
N GLU A 60 -19.92 8.12 -28.56
CA GLU A 60 -18.71 7.42 -28.11
C GLU A 60 -17.85 8.23 -27.12
N GLN A 61 -17.84 9.56 -27.26
CA GLN A 61 -17.07 10.43 -26.36
C GLN A 61 -17.73 10.50 -24.97
N ASN A 62 -19.04 10.62 -24.90
CA ASN A 62 -19.78 10.64 -23.64
C ASN A 62 -19.75 9.26 -22.96
N GLN A 63 -19.86 8.15 -23.71
CA GLN A 63 -19.66 6.80 -23.19
C GLN A 63 -18.27 6.66 -22.53
N GLU A 64 -17.23 7.17 -23.17
CA GLU A 64 -15.87 7.14 -22.63
C GLU A 64 -15.74 7.97 -21.36
N VAL A 65 -16.33 9.16 -21.33
CA VAL A 65 -16.25 10.04 -20.14
C VAL A 65 -16.95 9.40 -18.95
N GLU A 66 -18.17 8.90 -19.11
CA GLU A 66 -18.94 8.26 -18.03
C GLU A 66 -18.25 6.98 -17.54
N PHE A 67 -17.78 6.15 -18.47
CA PHE A 67 -17.06 4.93 -18.11
C PHE A 67 -15.77 5.23 -17.36
N ARG A 68 -14.97 6.20 -17.81
CA ARG A 68 -13.72 6.61 -17.18
C ARG A 68 -13.95 7.14 -15.76
N GLU A 69 -14.95 8.01 -15.58
CA GLU A 69 -15.29 8.58 -14.27
C GLU A 69 -15.71 7.48 -13.29
N LEU A 70 -16.66 6.65 -13.68
CA LEU A 70 -17.18 5.56 -12.86
C LEU A 70 -16.09 4.55 -12.51
N MET A 71 -15.23 4.19 -13.48
CA MET A 71 -14.11 3.28 -13.28
C MET A 71 -13.07 3.84 -12.31
N THR A 72 -12.67 5.11 -12.51
CA THR A 72 -11.67 5.74 -11.64
C THR A 72 -12.16 5.76 -10.20
N ASN A 73 -13.40 6.19 -9.97
CA ASN A 73 -13.99 6.24 -8.63
C ASN A 73 -14.16 4.83 -8.02
N SER A 74 -14.51 3.84 -8.84
CA SER A 74 -14.63 2.45 -8.39
C SER A 74 -13.28 1.84 -7.99
N VAL A 75 -12.24 2.07 -8.78
CA VAL A 75 -10.87 1.63 -8.45
C VAL A 75 -10.38 2.35 -7.18
N TRP A 76 -10.55 3.66 -7.11
CA TRP A 76 -10.18 4.43 -5.92
C TRP A 76 -10.90 3.95 -4.67
N TYR A 77 -12.20 3.70 -4.74
CA TYR A 77 -13.00 3.10 -3.65
C TYR A 77 -12.38 1.78 -3.14
N VAL A 78 -11.99 0.90 -4.07
CA VAL A 78 -11.34 -0.37 -3.73
C VAL A 78 -10.00 -0.15 -3.06
N LEU A 79 -9.16 0.75 -3.61
CA LEU A 79 -7.84 1.06 -3.07
C LEU A 79 -7.93 1.65 -1.65
N LEU A 80 -8.83 2.62 -1.43
CA LEU A 80 -9.06 3.23 -0.12
C LEU A 80 -9.37 2.16 0.93
N ASN A 81 -10.44 1.37 0.72
CA ASN A 81 -10.85 0.34 1.67
C ASN A 81 -9.78 -0.72 1.91
N ARG A 82 -9.03 -1.12 0.88
CA ARG A 82 -7.97 -2.13 1.00
C ARG A 82 -6.73 -1.60 1.71
N CYS A 83 -6.48 -0.30 1.64
CA CYS A 83 -5.41 0.38 2.37
C CYS A 83 -5.83 0.87 3.77
N GLY A 84 -7.06 0.57 4.20
CA GLY A 84 -7.53 0.83 5.57
C GLY A 84 -8.17 2.20 5.78
N LEU A 85 -8.44 2.95 4.71
CA LEU A 85 -9.17 4.21 4.76
C LEU A 85 -10.67 3.97 4.57
N ASP A 86 -11.51 4.77 5.20
CA ASP A 86 -12.95 4.75 4.98
C ASP A 86 -13.28 5.49 3.67
N ALA A 87 -13.62 4.75 2.62
CA ALA A 87 -13.93 5.35 1.33
C ALA A 87 -15.12 6.31 1.37
N GLN A 88 -16.02 6.20 2.36
CA GLN A 88 -17.17 7.10 2.50
C GLN A 88 -16.79 8.52 2.97
N GLU A 89 -15.56 8.71 3.46
CA GLU A 89 -15.04 10.06 3.76
C GLU A 89 -14.62 10.81 2.49
N TYR A 90 -14.43 10.12 1.38
CA TYR A 90 -13.87 10.66 0.13
C TYR A 90 -14.82 10.58 -1.07
N LEU A 91 -15.73 9.61 -1.06
CA LEU A 91 -16.64 9.30 -2.16
C LEU A 91 -18.07 9.16 -1.64
N ASP A 92 -19.02 9.71 -2.39
CA ASP A 92 -20.45 9.59 -2.08
C ASP A 92 -21.25 8.97 -3.24
N ALA A 93 -22.59 8.95 -3.13
CA ALA A 93 -23.45 8.37 -4.15
C ALA A 93 -23.43 9.14 -5.48
N GLU A 94 -23.11 10.44 -5.46
CA GLU A 94 -23.05 11.26 -6.67
C GLU A 94 -21.84 10.89 -7.52
N ASP A 95 -20.72 10.46 -6.90
CA ASP A 95 -19.53 9.96 -7.61
C ASP A 95 -19.79 8.67 -8.41
N PHE A 96 -20.89 7.99 -8.13
CA PHE A 96 -21.31 6.75 -8.80
C PHE A 96 -22.64 6.91 -9.56
N ARG A 97 -23.12 8.14 -9.80
CA ARG A 97 -24.43 8.40 -10.42
C ARG A 97 -24.62 7.69 -11.76
N HIS A 98 -23.58 7.59 -12.57
CA HIS A 98 -23.61 6.96 -13.88
C HIS A 98 -23.71 5.42 -13.86
N ILE A 99 -23.66 4.77 -12.67
CA ILE A 99 -23.82 3.31 -12.57
C ILE A 99 -25.18 2.84 -13.10
N THR A 100 -26.19 3.69 -13.07
CA THR A 100 -27.53 3.38 -13.59
C THR A 100 -27.59 3.25 -15.10
N ASP A 101 -26.61 3.81 -15.82
CA ASP A 101 -26.54 3.78 -17.28
C ASP A 101 -26.01 2.42 -17.76
N PHE A 102 -25.30 1.71 -16.87
CA PHE A 102 -24.83 0.33 -17.04
C PHE A 102 -25.90 -0.68 -16.60
N ASN A 103 -27.14 -0.52 -17.07
CA ASN A 103 -28.36 -1.19 -16.58
C ASN A 103 -28.53 -2.64 -17.04
N GLN A 104 -27.50 -3.28 -17.56
CA GLN A 104 -27.49 -4.70 -17.92
C GLN A 104 -26.36 -5.45 -17.22
N LEU A 105 -26.63 -6.70 -16.84
CA LEU A 105 -25.70 -7.52 -16.08
C LEU A 105 -24.35 -7.74 -16.80
N ILE A 106 -24.37 -7.87 -18.12
CA ILE A 106 -23.16 -8.08 -18.91
C ILE A 106 -22.25 -6.85 -18.84
N VAL A 107 -22.82 -5.66 -18.96
CA VAL A 107 -22.09 -4.39 -18.93
C VAL A 107 -21.56 -4.08 -17.54
N LEU A 108 -22.33 -4.37 -16.49
CA LEU A 108 -21.87 -4.33 -15.10
C LEU A 108 -20.75 -5.35 -14.85
N GLY A 109 -20.80 -6.50 -15.54
CA GLY A 109 -19.72 -7.49 -15.51
C GLY A 109 -18.41 -6.97 -16.09
N HIS A 110 -18.44 -6.25 -17.22
CA HIS A 110 -17.27 -5.59 -17.78
C HIS A 110 -16.69 -4.55 -16.80
N LEU A 111 -17.54 -3.70 -16.23
CA LEU A 111 -17.14 -2.74 -15.21
C LEU A 111 -16.44 -3.41 -14.03
N GLY A 112 -17.06 -4.44 -13.46
CA GLY A 112 -16.51 -5.16 -12.31
C GLY A 112 -15.19 -5.89 -12.60
N SER A 113 -15.06 -6.50 -13.78
CA SER A 113 -13.83 -7.13 -14.24
C SER A 113 -12.70 -6.12 -14.38
N ALA A 114 -12.96 -5.01 -15.06
CA ALA A 114 -11.99 -3.95 -15.25
C ALA A 114 -11.54 -3.32 -13.92
N VAL A 115 -12.46 -3.06 -12.98
CA VAL A 115 -12.10 -2.58 -11.62
C VAL A 115 -11.13 -3.54 -10.93
N ASN A 116 -11.40 -4.84 -11.01
CA ASN A 116 -10.53 -5.86 -10.39
C ASN A 116 -9.16 -5.96 -11.09
N GLU A 117 -9.13 -5.92 -12.41
CA GLU A 117 -7.91 -6.01 -13.20
C GLU A 117 -6.98 -4.81 -12.98
N ILE A 118 -7.55 -3.61 -12.79
CA ILE A 118 -6.79 -2.40 -12.53
C ILE A 118 -6.33 -2.32 -11.07
N SER A 119 -7.22 -2.58 -10.11
CA SER A 119 -6.90 -2.42 -8.68
C SER A 119 -5.94 -3.48 -8.16
N ARG A 120 -6.02 -4.72 -8.66
CA ARG A 120 -5.21 -5.85 -8.19
C ARG A 120 -3.70 -5.65 -8.33
N PRO A 121 -3.15 -5.25 -9.49
CA PRO A 121 -1.71 -5.00 -9.64
C PRO A 121 -1.21 -3.92 -8.67
N VAL A 122 -1.94 -2.82 -8.52
CA VAL A 122 -1.61 -1.72 -7.60
C VAL A 122 -1.53 -2.24 -6.16
N LEU A 123 -2.55 -2.95 -5.70
CA LEU A 123 -2.58 -3.52 -4.36
C LEU A 123 -1.47 -4.56 -4.12
N MET A 124 -1.14 -5.37 -5.14
CA MET A 124 -0.03 -6.32 -5.03
C MET A 124 1.33 -5.63 -4.90
N GLN A 125 1.54 -4.53 -5.61
CA GLN A 125 2.77 -3.75 -5.52
C GLN A 125 2.90 -3.09 -4.14
N ILE A 126 1.84 -2.43 -3.67
CA ILE A 126 1.77 -1.87 -2.31
C ILE A 126 2.07 -2.95 -1.26
N GLY A 127 1.40 -4.10 -1.35
CA GLY A 127 1.58 -5.20 -0.41
C GLY A 127 3.02 -5.73 -0.37
N ARG A 128 3.67 -5.87 -1.53
CA ARG A 128 5.10 -6.28 -1.60
C ARG A 128 6.01 -5.26 -0.95
N TYR A 129 5.79 -3.98 -1.21
CA TYR A 129 6.59 -2.92 -0.63
C TYR A 129 6.49 -2.90 0.90
N VAL A 130 5.27 -2.96 1.43
CA VAL A 130 5.02 -3.01 2.88
C VAL A 130 5.69 -4.24 3.52
N LEU A 131 5.55 -5.42 2.93
CA LEU A 131 6.17 -6.65 3.44
C LEU A 131 7.69 -6.55 3.46
N ASN A 132 8.31 -6.03 2.39
CA ASN A 132 9.77 -5.86 2.33
C ASN A 132 10.29 -4.89 3.41
N ASN A 133 9.57 -3.82 3.68
CA ASN A 133 9.94 -2.89 4.75
C ASN A 133 9.83 -3.53 6.14
N LEU A 134 8.73 -4.25 6.41
CA LEU A 134 8.56 -4.98 7.66
C LEU A 134 9.66 -6.02 7.89
N GLU A 135 10.07 -6.75 6.85
CA GLU A 135 11.19 -7.69 6.96
C GLU A 135 12.52 -7.01 7.26
N ASN A 136 12.78 -5.84 6.67
CA ASN A 136 13.99 -5.07 6.92
C ASN A 136 14.02 -4.53 8.35
N ASP A 137 12.90 -4.02 8.84
CA ASP A 137 12.76 -3.55 10.23
C ASP A 137 13.01 -4.68 11.22
N LEU A 138 12.43 -5.87 10.98
CA LEU A 138 12.67 -7.05 11.82
C LEU A 138 14.14 -7.48 11.83
N LYS A 139 14.82 -7.44 10.68
CA LYS A 139 16.26 -7.75 10.59
C LYS A 139 17.10 -6.73 11.35
N THR A 140 16.73 -5.46 11.33
CA THR A 140 17.40 -4.38 12.05
C THR A 140 17.26 -4.57 13.56
N VAL A 141 16.04 -4.80 14.05
CA VAL A 141 15.77 -5.08 15.47
C VAL A 141 16.52 -6.33 15.96
N ALA A 142 16.58 -7.38 15.12
CA ALA A 142 17.34 -8.59 15.47
C ALA A 142 18.83 -8.33 15.63
N LYS A 143 19.45 -7.53 14.74
CA LYS A 143 20.86 -7.13 14.83
C LYS A 143 21.13 -6.28 16.08
N GLU A 144 20.26 -5.32 16.37
CA GLU A 144 20.38 -4.49 17.57
C GLU A 144 20.36 -5.33 18.85
N LYS A 145 19.46 -6.31 18.94
CA LYS A 145 19.40 -7.26 20.08
C LYS A 145 20.67 -8.09 20.19
N GLU A 146 21.25 -8.54 19.09
CA GLU A 146 22.50 -9.29 19.07
C GLU A 146 23.67 -8.44 19.59
N VAL A 147 23.74 -7.17 19.18
CA VAL A 147 24.77 -6.23 19.66
C VAL A 147 24.62 -6.04 21.18
N VAL A 148 23.43 -5.74 21.68
CA VAL A 148 23.17 -5.56 23.12
C VAL A 148 23.53 -6.82 23.92
N TYR A 149 23.20 -7.99 23.40
CA TYR A 149 23.54 -9.27 24.05
C TYR A 149 25.07 -9.48 24.11
N ASN A 150 25.80 -9.15 23.06
CA ASN A 150 27.24 -9.28 23.01
C ASN A 150 27.93 -8.29 23.96
N GLU A 151 27.47 -7.04 24.01
CA GLU A 151 27.95 -6.02 24.96
C GLU A 151 27.72 -6.46 26.42
N PHE A 152 26.51 -6.95 26.72
CA PHE A 152 26.20 -7.49 28.05
C PHE A 152 27.14 -8.63 28.45
N ASN A 153 27.37 -9.59 27.57
CA ASN A 153 28.29 -10.70 27.84
C ASN A 153 29.73 -10.24 28.04
N THR A 154 30.16 -9.20 27.34
CA THR A 154 31.52 -8.61 27.52
C THR A 154 31.65 -7.97 28.89
N LEU A 155 30.67 -7.15 29.31
CA LEU A 155 30.63 -6.54 30.62
C LEU A 155 30.62 -7.56 31.77
N MET A 156 29.84 -8.64 31.59
CA MET A 156 29.81 -9.73 32.58
C MET A 156 31.11 -10.50 32.69
N ARG A 157 31.86 -10.62 31.61
CA ARG A 157 33.22 -11.23 31.66
C ARG A 157 34.24 -10.34 32.35
N GLU A 158 34.22 -9.03 32.04
CA GLU A 158 35.10 -8.05 32.68
C GLU A 158 34.86 -7.96 34.20
N SER A 159 33.58 -7.92 34.62
CA SER A 159 33.23 -7.90 36.05
C SER A 159 33.61 -9.19 36.81
N ASN A 160 33.70 -10.33 36.13
CA ASN A 160 34.17 -11.57 36.73
C ASN A 160 35.70 -11.68 36.81
N THR A 161 36.43 -11.03 35.92
CA THR A 161 37.93 -10.97 36.00
C THR A 161 38.36 -10.08 37.13
N ASP A 162 37.76 -8.92 37.35
CA ASP A 162 38.07 -8.02 38.49
C ASP A 162 37.82 -8.73 39.84
N ASN A 163 36.80 -9.54 39.98
CA ASN A 163 36.50 -10.30 41.19
C ASN A 163 37.49 -11.46 41.46
N THR A 164 38.18 -11.96 40.44
CA THR A 164 39.21 -13.00 40.60
C THR A 164 40.58 -12.42 41.00
N GLU A 165 40.95 -11.26 40.45
CA GLU A 165 42.18 -10.56 40.82
C GLU A 165 42.16 -10.07 42.27
N ASP A 166 41.05 -9.48 42.74
CA ASP A 166 40.83 -9.09 44.16
C ASP A 166 40.88 -10.27 45.13
N ARG A 167 40.61 -11.49 44.68
CA ARG A 167 40.66 -12.69 45.52
C ARG A 167 42.06 -13.29 45.56
N GLU A 168 42.87 -13.13 44.55
CA GLU A 168 44.26 -13.61 44.50
C GLU A 168 45.15 -12.66 45.29
N GLU A 169 45.01 -11.34 45.21
CA GLU A 169 45.73 -10.39 46.05
C GLU A 169 45.46 -10.58 47.55
N LYS A 170 44.22 -10.86 47.94
CA LYS A 170 43.89 -11.14 49.36
C LYS A 170 44.40 -12.47 49.88
N LYS A 171 44.75 -13.42 49.03
CA LYS A 171 45.36 -14.69 49.45
C LYS A 171 46.88 -14.54 49.65
N GLU A 172 47.56 -13.73 48.84
CA GLU A 172 49.01 -13.50 49.01
C GLU A 172 49.34 -12.70 50.30
N GLU A 173 48.44 -11.77 50.71
CA GLU A 173 48.62 -11.03 51.97
C GLU A 173 48.46 -11.89 53.23
N THR A 174 47.71 -12.99 53.20
CA THR A 174 47.51 -13.87 54.36
C THR A 174 48.53 -14.98 54.55
N ASP A 175 49.44 -15.20 53.58
CA ASP A 175 50.50 -16.23 53.68
C ASP A 175 51.83 -15.67 54.25
N TYR A 176 51.88 -14.39 54.69
CA TYR A 176 53.10 -13.76 55.24
C TYR A 176 52.96 -13.37 56.73
N GLU A 177 51.97 -13.83 57.49
CA GLU A 177 51.90 -13.78 58.94
C GLU A 177 52.07 -15.18 59.55
#